data_e91cbf3f520c8b3c6faa4cca105401dd
#
_entry.id   e91cbf3f520c8b3c6faa4cca105401dd
#
_cell.length_a   1.000
_cell.length_b   1.000
_cell.length_c   1.000
_cell.angle_alpha   90.00
_cell.angle_beta   90.00
_cell.angle_gamma   90.00
#
_symmetry.space_group_name_H-M   'P 1'
#
loop_
_entity.id
_entity.type
_entity.pdbx_description
1 polymer ?
#
loop_
_entity_poly.entity_id
_entity_poly.type
_entity_poly.pdbx_seq_one_letter_code
_entity_poly.pdbx_strand_id
1 'polypeptide(L)'
;PGQQNSSREVINRLLINEGTAESAESASLIQRDMSREKLAAWLRTKTPEELLTAHVKTSGNFTINPNIIGDGYVLPADMQAAQIFSDTQNYNEVPVILGTNRDEAKLFMMWNDLWVDKIAGIPTGIKDLDSYNREVAYSSNLWKATAVDEIAGLMGSAQGDSVFAYRFDADDWRNFGIVDLKDLLGAAHAMELMFVFGNFPNPTRIVFPGSTFDEVKLLSNSMMSY
;
A
#
# COMPACT_ATOMS: atom_id res chain seq x y z
N PRO A 1 10.15 -2.41 -11.62
CA PRO A 1 10.23 -1.80 -10.28
C PRO A 1 10.37 -2.85 -9.18
N GLY A 2 9.62 -3.96 -9.20
CA GLY A 2 9.65 -5.00 -8.17
C GLY A 2 11.00 -5.71 -8.02
N GLN A 3 11.84 -5.72 -9.05
CA GLN A 3 13.16 -6.35 -8.97
C GLN A 3 14.16 -5.55 -8.14
N GLN A 4 13.99 -4.24 -7.99
CA GLN A 4 14.90 -3.38 -7.24
C GLN A 4 14.98 -3.75 -5.75
N ASN A 5 13.91 -4.30 -5.19
CA ASN A 5 13.88 -4.79 -3.81
C ASN A 5 13.71 -6.31 -3.74
N SER A 6 14.15 -7.04 -4.78
CA SER A 6 14.30 -8.49 -4.67
C SER A 6 15.28 -8.83 -3.53
N SER A 7 15.14 -10.01 -2.93
CA SER A 7 16.03 -10.45 -1.85
C SER A 7 17.49 -10.34 -2.23
N ARG A 8 17.85 -10.66 -3.49
CA ARG A 8 19.22 -10.51 -4.01
C ARG A 8 19.71 -9.08 -3.93
N GLU A 9 18.92 -8.12 -4.40
CA GLU A 9 19.32 -6.71 -4.42
C GLU A 9 19.37 -6.08 -3.03
N VAL A 10 18.48 -6.49 -2.13
CA VAL A 10 18.54 -6.06 -0.72
C VAL A 10 19.80 -6.60 -0.04
N ILE A 11 20.13 -7.87 -0.26
CA ILE A 11 21.35 -8.49 0.30
C ILE A 11 22.59 -7.82 -0.26
N ASN A 12 22.65 -7.54 -1.57
CA ASN A 12 23.79 -6.81 -2.18
C ASN A 12 23.99 -5.44 -1.51
N ARG A 13 22.91 -4.68 -1.30
CA ARG A 13 23.01 -3.39 -0.62
C ARG A 13 23.43 -3.50 0.84
N LEU A 14 22.97 -4.53 1.56
CA LEU A 14 23.43 -4.79 2.93
C LEU A 14 24.92 -5.06 2.99
N LEU A 15 25.46 -5.91 2.09
CA LEU A 15 26.88 -6.21 2.00
C LEU A 15 27.72 -4.97 1.67
N ILE A 16 27.21 -4.09 0.81
CA ILE A 16 27.86 -2.81 0.48
C ILE A 16 27.80 -1.84 1.67
N ASN A 17 26.63 -1.69 2.29
CA ASN A 17 26.42 -0.76 3.41
C ASN A 17 27.29 -1.09 4.63
N GLU A 18 27.55 -2.38 4.89
CA GLU A 18 28.46 -2.80 5.98
C GLU A 18 29.95 -2.83 5.58
N GLY A 19 30.28 -2.52 4.31
CA GLY A 19 31.66 -2.49 3.82
C GLY A 19 32.26 -3.86 3.48
N THR A 20 31.49 -4.93 3.48
CA THR A 20 31.93 -6.28 3.08
C THR A 20 32.12 -6.37 1.55
N ALA A 21 31.42 -5.56 0.79
CA ALA A 21 31.54 -5.47 -0.66
C ALA A 21 31.71 -4.01 -1.11
N GLU A 22 32.51 -3.79 -2.16
CA GLU A 22 32.78 -2.46 -2.74
C GLU A 22 31.83 -2.12 -3.89
N SER A 23 31.19 -3.14 -4.50
CA SER A 23 30.29 -2.98 -5.64
C SER A 23 29.18 -4.03 -5.66
N ALA A 24 28.15 -3.81 -6.49
CA ALA A 24 27.07 -4.79 -6.69
C ALA A 24 27.59 -6.12 -7.26
N GLU A 25 28.63 -6.07 -8.12
CA GLU A 25 29.26 -7.27 -8.66
C GLU A 25 29.95 -8.08 -7.56
N SER A 26 30.79 -7.43 -6.72
CA SER A 26 31.47 -8.10 -5.61
C SER A 26 30.48 -8.64 -4.58
N ALA A 27 29.41 -7.88 -4.27
CA ALA A 27 28.35 -8.33 -3.39
C ALA A 27 27.63 -9.58 -3.93
N SER A 28 27.33 -9.60 -5.23
CA SER A 28 26.68 -10.76 -5.87
C SER A 28 27.57 -12.00 -5.88
N LEU A 29 28.88 -11.85 -5.96
CA LEU A 29 29.83 -12.96 -5.85
C LEU A 29 29.84 -13.51 -4.42
N ILE A 30 29.99 -12.64 -3.42
CA ILE A 30 29.99 -13.01 -2.00
C ILE A 30 28.66 -13.74 -1.65
N GLN A 31 27.53 -13.21 -2.10
CA GLN A 31 26.21 -13.81 -1.85
C GLN A 31 26.11 -15.23 -2.45
N ARG A 32 26.63 -15.45 -3.67
CA ARG A 32 26.62 -16.77 -4.31
C ARG A 32 27.46 -17.81 -3.58
N ASP A 33 28.56 -17.36 -2.97
CA ASP A 33 29.47 -18.24 -2.24
C ASP A 33 28.98 -18.56 -0.82
N MET A 34 27.95 -17.86 -0.33
CA MET A 34 27.32 -18.18 0.95
C MET A 34 26.37 -19.38 0.83
N SER A 35 26.49 -20.37 1.73
CA SER A 35 25.44 -21.37 1.89
C SER A 35 24.14 -20.71 2.42
N ARG A 36 23.00 -21.37 2.21
CA ARG A 36 21.69 -20.87 2.71
C ARG A 36 21.69 -20.66 4.23
N GLU A 37 22.34 -21.56 4.96
CA GLU A 37 22.46 -21.51 6.42
C GLU A 37 23.31 -20.31 6.87
N LYS A 38 24.45 -20.07 6.21
CA LYS A 38 25.31 -18.90 6.47
C LYS A 38 24.57 -17.59 6.16
N LEU A 39 23.91 -17.52 5.01
CA LEU A 39 23.12 -16.36 4.63
C LEU A 39 21.99 -16.06 5.60
N ALA A 40 21.23 -17.10 6.00
CA ALA A 40 20.17 -16.96 6.98
C ALA A 40 20.70 -16.52 8.36
N ALA A 41 21.81 -17.08 8.81
CA ALA A 41 22.45 -16.69 10.08
C ALA A 41 22.91 -15.22 10.02
N TRP A 42 23.56 -14.82 8.93
CA TRP A 42 24.01 -13.43 8.73
C TRP A 42 22.84 -12.43 8.65
N LEU A 43 21.76 -12.75 7.93
CA LEU A 43 20.57 -11.89 7.88
C LEU A 43 19.90 -11.70 9.26
N ARG A 44 19.93 -12.73 10.11
CA ARG A 44 19.39 -12.64 11.49
C ARG A 44 20.23 -11.76 12.43
N THR A 45 21.45 -11.40 12.05
CA THR A 45 22.25 -10.42 12.80
C THR A 45 21.90 -8.98 12.47
N LYS A 46 21.14 -8.74 11.39
CA LYS A 46 20.76 -7.39 10.96
C LYS A 46 19.64 -6.82 11.80
N THR A 47 19.78 -5.55 12.13
CA THR A 47 18.71 -4.79 12.79
C THR A 47 17.59 -4.47 11.80
N PRO A 48 16.36 -4.20 12.28
CA PRO A 48 15.27 -3.73 11.43
C PRO A 48 15.63 -2.47 10.62
N GLU A 49 16.40 -1.56 11.22
CA GLU A 49 16.85 -0.33 10.56
C GLU A 49 17.79 -0.61 9.39
N GLU A 50 18.77 -1.49 9.57
CA GLU A 50 19.67 -1.91 8.47
C GLU A 50 18.88 -2.55 7.33
N LEU A 51 17.93 -3.43 7.64
CA LEU A 51 17.07 -4.08 6.64
C LEU A 51 16.23 -3.04 5.88
N LEU A 52 15.57 -2.11 6.57
CA LEU A 52 14.72 -1.11 5.97
C LEU A 52 15.50 -0.09 5.14
N THR A 53 16.71 0.31 5.58
CA THR A 53 17.57 1.24 4.83
C THR A 53 18.16 0.62 3.58
N ALA A 54 18.26 -0.70 3.50
CA ALA A 54 18.68 -1.41 2.30
C ALA A 54 17.60 -1.47 1.20
N HIS A 55 16.35 -1.05 1.49
CA HIS A 55 15.28 -1.01 0.49
C HIS A 55 15.25 0.33 -0.25
N VAL A 56 15.05 0.26 -1.58
CA VAL A 56 14.76 1.44 -2.40
C VAL A 56 13.35 1.93 -2.07
N LYS A 57 13.22 3.24 -1.97
CA LYS A 57 11.96 3.93 -1.66
C LYS A 57 11.50 4.78 -2.83
N THR A 58 10.20 5.04 -2.88
CA THR A 58 9.59 6.00 -3.80
C THR A 58 9.82 7.45 -3.34
N SER A 59 9.43 8.42 -4.16
CA SER A 59 9.48 9.85 -3.80
C SER A 59 8.69 10.19 -2.53
N GLY A 60 7.66 9.43 -2.19
CA GLY A 60 6.89 9.57 -0.93
C GLY A 60 7.47 8.78 0.24
N ASN A 61 8.72 8.30 0.12
CA ASN A 61 9.40 7.49 1.13
C ASN A 61 8.75 6.11 1.39
N PHE A 62 7.87 5.64 0.49
CA PHE A 62 7.29 4.31 0.57
C PHE A 62 8.29 3.27 0.05
N THR A 63 8.40 2.14 0.75
CA THR A 63 9.23 1.01 0.31
C THR A 63 8.61 0.39 -0.95
N ILE A 64 9.43 0.18 -1.98
CA ILE A 64 9.03 -0.57 -3.17
C ILE A 64 8.99 -2.05 -2.78
N ASN A 65 7.79 -2.64 -2.77
CA ASN A 65 7.63 -4.04 -2.44
C ASN A 65 8.18 -4.95 -3.57
N PRO A 66 8.79 -6.09 -3.23
CA PRO A 66 9.14 -7.11 -4.23
C PRO A 66 7.88 -7.72 -4.82
N ASN A 67 8.00 -8.30 -6.01
CA ASN A 67 6.92 -9.08 -6.59
C ASN A 67 6.59 -10.30 -5.72
N ILE A 68 5.31 -10.61 -5.63
CA ILE A 68 4.85 -11.85 -5.02
C ILE A 68 5.28 -13.02 -5.92
N ILE A 69 5.82 -14.06 -5.32
CA ILE A 69 6.33 -15.25 -6.02
C ILE A 69 5.48 -16.44 -5.62
N GLY A 70 4.89 -17.13 -6.61
CA GLY A 70 4.32 -18.45 -6.41
C GLY A 70 5.45 -19.46 -6.19
N ASP A 71 5.66 -19.84 -4.94
CA ASP A 71 6.78 -20.71 -4.53
C ASP A 71 6.40 -22.21 -4.52
N GLY A 72 5.13 -22.53 -4.76
CA GLY A 72 4.59 -23.88 -4.72
C GLY A 72 4.47 -24.48 -3.32
N TYR A 73 4.74 -23.67 -2.28
CA TYR A 73 4.66 -24.09 -0.89
C TYR A 73 3.62 -23.29 -0.10
N VAL A 74 3.72 -21.96 -0.10
CA VAL A 74 2.74 -21.05 0.51
C VAL A 74 1.73 -20.59 -0.54
N LEU A 75 2.23 -20.23 -1.71
CA LEU A 75 1.41 -19.81 -2.85
C LEU A 75 1.57 -20.80 -4.00
N PRO A 76 0.48 -21.17 -4.71
CA PRO A 76 0.55 -22.05 -5.87
C PRO A 76 1.54 -21.50 -6.91
N ALA A 77 2.43 -22.36 -7.43
CA ALA A 77 3.51 -21.93 -8.32
C ALA A 77 3.02 -21.40 -9.67
N ASP A 78 1.95 -21.98 -10.21
CA ASP A 78 1.50 -21.76 -11.57
C ASP A 78 0.05 -21.26 -11.68
N MET A 79 -0.50 -20.72 -10.59
CA MET A 79 -1.87 -20.20 -10.57
C MET A 79 -1.90 -18.68 -10.45
N GLN A 80 -2.73 -18.06 -11.28
CA GLN A 80 -3.07 -16.64 -11.17
C GLN A 80 -4.18 -16.44 -10.13
N ALA A 81 -4.32 -15.21 -9.60
CA ALA A 81 -5.35 -14.86 -8.63
C ALA A 81 -6.76 -15.29 -9.08
N ALA A 82 -7.09 -15.08 -10.36
CA ALA A 82 -8.36 -15.50 -10.93
C ALA A 82 -8.61 -17.01 -10.81
N GLN A 83 -7.58 -17.83 -10.99
CA GLN A 83 -7.69 -19.29 -10.87
C GLN A 83 -7.81 -19.73 -9.41
N ILE A 84 -7.12 -19.01 -8.50
CA ILE A 84 -7.19 -19.30 -7.05
C ILE A 84 -8.60 -18.99 -6.54
N PHE A 85 -9.10 -17.77 -6.76
CA PHE A 85 -10.34 -17.30 -6.15
C PHE A 85 -11.62 -17.74 -6.86
N SER A 86 -11.53 -18.44 -8.00
CA SER A 86 -12.69 -19.04 -8.69
C SER A 86 -13.07 -20.44 -8.17
N ASP A 87 -12.28 -21.04 -7.27
CA ASP A 87 -12.53 -22.40 -6.77
C ASP A 87 -12.15 -22.49 -5.29
N THR A 88 -13.13 -22.81 -4.44
CA THR A 88 -12.96 -22.93 -2.97
C THR A 88 -11.96 -24.01 -2.54
N GLN A 89 -11.55 -24.91 -3.45
CA GLN A 89 -10.49 -25.88 -3.15
C GLN A 89 -9.09 -25.25 -3.10
N ASN A 90 -8.91 -24.04 -3.66
CA ASN A 90 -7.63 -23.38 -3.78
C ASN A 90 -7.36 -22.36 -2.65
N TYR A 91 -8.36 -22.07 -1.80
CA TYR A 91 -8.21 -21.15 -0.66
C TYR A 91 -9.13 -21.58 0.49
N ASN A 92 -8.90 -21.02 1.67
CA ASN A 92 -9.76 -21.26 2.84
C ASN A 92 -11.08 -20.48 2.69
N GLU A 93 -12.19 -21.19 2.55
CA GLU A 93 -13.51 -20.59 2.46
C GLU A 93 -13.92 -20.01 3.82
N VAL A 94 -13.96 -18.69 3.91
CA VAL A 94 -14.42 -17.91 5.07
C VAL A 94 -15.24 -16.72 4.59
N PRO A 95 -16.13 -16.14 5.42
CA PRO A 95 -16.76 -14.86 5.10
C PRO A 95 -15.70 -13.76 4.86
N VAL A 96 -15.87 -12.98 3.81
CA VAL A 96 -14.88 -11.98 3.38
C VAL A 96 -15.56 -10.64 3.14
N ILE A 97 -14.90 -9.56 3.60
CA ILE A 97 -15.24 -8.19 3.24
C ILE A 97 -14.02 -7.60 2.52
N LEU A 98 -14.19 -7.23 1.25
CA LEU A 98 -13.18 -6.58 0.43
C LEU A 98 -13.49 -5.09 0.30
N GLY A 99 -12.48 -4.25 0.39
CA GLY A 99 -12.70 -2.81 0.33
C GLY A 99 -11.68 -2.06 -0.50
N THR A 100 -12.09 -0.90 -0.99
CA THR A 100 -11.23 0.10 -1.63
C THR A 100 -11.70 1.49 -1.26
N ASN A 101 -10.80 2.47 -1.36
CA ASN A 101 -11.15 3.86 -1.19
C ASN A 101 -11.38 4.51 -2.56
N ARG A 102 -12.22 5.54 -2.62
CA ARG A 102 -12.55 6.21 -3.89
C ARG A 102 -11.32 6.80 -4.58
N ASP A 103 -10.40 7.36 -3.80
CA ASP A 103 -9.27 8.13 -4.28
C ASP A 103 -7.92 7.49 -3.89
N GLU A 104 -7.81 6.14 -3.94
CA GLU A 104 -6.62 5.36 -3.52
C GLU A 104 -5.29 6.00 -3.96
N ALA A 105 -5.22 6.44 -5.21
CA ALA A 105 -4.00 6.96 -5.82
C ALA A 105 -3.52 8.30 -5.20
N LYS A 106 -4.40 9.10 -4.58
CA LYS A 106 -4.04 10.42 -4.04
C LYS A 106 -2.95 10.35 -2.99
N LEU A 107 -2.92 9.31 -2.12
CA LEU A 107 -1.86 9.16 -1.11
C LEU A 107 -0.46 9.13 -1.74
N PHE A 108 -0.33 8.53 -2.92
CA PHE A 108 0.95 8.41 -3.61
C PHE A 108 1.23 9.62 -4.49
N MET A 109 0.20 10.14 -5.15
CA MET A 109 0.32 11.26 -6.08
C MET A 109 0.61 12.60 -5.38
N MET A 110 0.13 12.79 -4.14
CA MET A 110 0.40 14.01 -3.36
C MET A 110 1.91 14.23 -3.09
N TRP A 111 2.72 13.19 -3.20
CA TRP A 111 4.17 13.27 -3.02
C TRP A 111 4.94 13.38 -4.34
N ASN A 112 4.25 13.41 -5.48
CA ASN A 112 4.89 13.44 -6.80
C ASN A 112 4.96 14.88 -7.34
N ASP A 113 6.19 15.35 -7.62
CA ASP A 113 6.47 16.68 -8.13
C ASP A 113 5.86 16.97 -9.52
N LEU A 114 5.40 15.96 -10.23
CA LEU A 114 4.66 16.15 -11.47
C LEU A 114 3.30 16.81 -11.22
N TRP A 115 2.67 16.52 -10.11
CA TRP A 115 1.28 16.89 -9.79
C TRP A 115 1.15 17.99 -8.75
N VAL A 116 2.12 18.09 -7.82
CA VAL A 116 1.97 18.88 -6.61
C VAL A 116 3.17 19.77 -6.39
N ASP A 117 2.89 21.05 -6.06
CA ASP A 117 3.89 21.98 -5.58
C ASP A 117 4.17 21.74 -4.09
N LYS A 118 5.44 21.87 -3.70
CA LYS A 118 5.88 21.64 -2.33
C LYS A 118 6.81 22.73 -1.84
N ILE A 119 6.69 23.07 -0.55
CA ILE A 119 7.63 23.93 0.17
C ILE A 119 8.26 23.10 1.29
N ALA A 120 9.57 22.99 1.31
CA ALA A 120 10.30 22.15 2.27
C ALA A 120 9.80 20.69 2.34
N GLY A 121 9.37 20.12 1.20
CA GLY A 121 8.84 18.77 1.09
C GLY A 121 7.36 18.62 1.49
N ILE A 122 6.71 19.70 1.93
CA ILE A 122 5.29 19.69 2.31
C ILE A 122 4.44 20.12 1.10
N PRO A 123 3.42 19.34 0.69
CA PRO A 123 2.48 19.71 -0.36
C PRO A 123 1.79 21.05 -0.04
N THR A 124 1.78 21.96 -1.00
CA THR A 124 1.19 23.31 -0.86
C THR A 124 0.19 23.66 -1.94
N GLY A 125 0.09 22.88 -3.01
CA GLY A 125 -0.88 23.11 -4.06
C GLY A 125 -0.84 22.02 -5.13
N ILE A 126 -1.95 21.86 -5.85
CA ILE A 126 -2.06 20.98 -7.01
C ILE A 126 -1.85 21.85 -8.25
N LYS A 127 -0.93 21.44 -9.14
CA LYS A 127 -0.55 22.21 -10.33
C LYS A 127 -1.68 22.34 -11.35
N ASP A 128 -2.41 21.25 -11.57
CA ASP A 128 -3.58 21.16 -12.45
C ASP A 128 -4.56 20.17 -11.83
N LEU A 129 -5.60 20.71 -11.20
CA LEU A 129 -6.59 19.93 -10.46
C LEU A 129 -7.38 18.97 -11.37
N ASP A 130 -7.72 19.38 -12.58
CA ASP A 130 -8.48 18.56 -13.51
C ASP A 130 -7.68 17.36 -13.98
N SER A 131 -6.41 17.57 -14.33
CA SER A 131 -5.50 16.49 -14.72
C SER A 131 -5.17 15.57 -13.56
N TYR A 132 -4.95 16.14 -12.37
CA TYR A 132 -4.74 15.38 -11.13
C TYR A 132 -5.92 14.45 -10.84
N ASN A 133 -7.14 14.98 -10.84
CA ASN A 133 -8.35 14.21 -10.56
C ASN A 133 -8.62 13.13 -11.64
N ARG A 134 -8.33 13.41 -12.93
CA ARG A 134 -8.45 12.39 -14.00
C ARG A 134 -7.50 11.23 -13.78
N GLU A 135 -6.24 11.51 -13.46
CA GLU A 135 -5.24 10.46 -13.19
C GLU A 135 -5.58 9.66 -11.94
N VAL A 136 -6.00 10.34 -10.87
CA VAL A 136 -6.49 9.70 -9.64
C VAL A 136 -7.65 8.76 -9.96
N ALA A 137 -8.66 9.25 -10.69
CA ALA A 137 -9.84 8.45 -11.01
C ALA A 137 -9.48 7.22 -11.85
N TYR A 138 -8.60 7.38 -12.84
CA TYR A 138 -8.13 6.26 -13.66
C TYR A 138 -7.40 5.19 -12.81
N SER A 139 -6.39 5.63 -12.05
CA SER A 139 -5.55 4.73 -11.26
C SER A 139 -6.34 4.06 -10.12
N SER A 140 -7.23 4.80 -9.44
CA SER A 140 -8.05 4.26 -8.35
C SER A 140 -9.14 3.30 -8.88
N ASN A 141 -9.74 3.59 -10.05
CA ASN A 141 -10.69 2.67 -10.67
C ASN A 141 -10.01 1.38 -11.17
N LEU A 142 -8.79 1.48 -11.70
CA LEU A 142 -8.01 0.29 -12.05
C LEU A 142 -7.71 -0.56 -10.81
N TRP A 143 -7.30 0.08 -9.71
CA TRP A 143 -7.11 -0.60 -8.42
C TRP A 143 -8.39 -1.30 -7.97
N LYS A 144 -9.51 -0.58 -7.91
CA LYS A 144 -10.82 -1.13 -7.56
C LYS A 144 -11.19 -2.34 -8.42
N ALA A 145 -11.08 -2.21 -9.75
CA ALA A 145 -11.45 -3.27 -10.69
C ALA A 145 -10.65 -4.56 -10.49
N THR A 146 -9.33 -4.44 -10.27
CA THR A 146 -8.43 -5.61 -10.18
C THR A 146 -8.30 -6.18 -8.78
N ALA A 147 -8.33 -5.34 -7.74
CA ALA A 147 -8.11 -5.79 -6.36
C ALA A 147 -9.39 -6.08 -5.59
N VAL A 148 -10.53 -5.53 -6.01
CA VAL A 148 -11.81 -5.70 -5.30
C VAL A 148 -12.87 -6.33 -6.20
N ASP A 149 -13.25 -5.68 -7.31
CA ASP A 149 -14.41 -6.11 -8.10
C ASP A 149 -14.19 -7.51 -8.72
N GLU A 150 -13.03 -7.74 -9.32
CA GLU A 150 -12.68 -9.03 -9.90
C GLU A 150 -12.65 -10.13 -8.84
N ILE A 151 -11.93 -9.89 -7.73
CA ILE A 151 -11.79 -10.89 -6.66
C ILE A 151 -13.12 -11.17 -5.97
N ALA A 152 -13.89 -10.12 -5.63
CA ALA A 152 -15.22 -10.28 -5.04
C ALA A 152 -16.18 -11.04 -5.96
N GLY A 153 -16.14 -10.77 -7.26
CA GLY A 153 -16.93 -11.48 -8.25
C GLY A 153 -16.58 -12.96 -8.36
N LEU A 154 -15.28 -13.28 -8.38
CA LEU A 154 -14.79 -14.67 -8.42
C LEU A 154 -15.16 -15.43 -7.14
N MET A 155 -14.85 -14.87 -5.98
CA MET A 155 -15.16 -15.49 -4.69
C MET A 155 -16.68 -15.60 -4.47
N GLY A 156 -17.47 -14.57 -4.82
CA GLY A 156 -18.93 -14.60 -4.72
C GLY A 156 -19.54 -15.68 -5.61
N SER A 157 -18.97 -15.94 -6.78
CA SER A 157 -19.39 -17.03 -7.66
C SER A 157 -19.01 -18.41 -7.12
N ALA A 158 -17.89 -18.51 -6.38
CA ALA A 158 -17.38 -19.78 -5.85
C ALA A 158 -18.00 -20.14 -4.48
N GLN A 159 -18.16 -19.17 -3.56
CA GLN A 159 -18.63 -19.41 -2.17
C GLN A 159 -19.97 -18.72 -1.81
N GLY A 160 -20.61 -18.02 -2.75
CA GLY A 160 -21.96 -17.47 -2.56
C GLY A 160 -22.02 -16.21 -1.69
N ASP A 161 -23.08 -16.11 -0.87
CA ASP A 161 -23.52 -14.89 -0.18
C ASP A 161 -22.62 -14.44 0.99
N SER A 162 -21.48 -15.07 1.21
CA SER A 162 -20.54 -14.72 2.29
C SER A 162 -19.43 -13.74 1.85
N VAL A 163 -19.54 -13.16 0.65
CA VAL A 163 -18.56 -12.19 0.10
C VAL A 163 -19.21 -10.82 -0.04
N PHE A 164 -18.62 -9.84 0.60
CA PHE A 164 -19.06 -8.46 0.60
C PHE A 164 -17.98 -7.56 0.05
N ALA A 165 -18.39 -6.47 -0.61
CA ALA A 165 -17.46 -5.45 -1.10
C ALA A 165 -17.96 -4.05 -0.70
N TYR A 166 -17.03 -3.15 -0.34
CA TYR A 166 -17.36 -1.75 -0.05
C TYR A 166 -16.43 -0.79 -0.76
N ARG A 167 -16.87 0.47 -0.90
CA ARG A 167 -16.03 1.60 -1.25
C ARG A 167 -16.14 2.67 -0.17
N PHE A 168 -15.01 3.11 0.34
CA PHE A 168 -14.92 4.18 1.31
C PHE A 168 -14.80 5.52 0.58
N ASP A 169 -15.74 6.44 0.83
CA ASP A 169 -15.87 7.72 0.11
C ASP A 169 -15.73 8.96 1.02
N ALA A 170 -15.48 8.79 2.34
CA ALA A 170 -15.38 9.92 3.25
C ALA A 170 -14.17 10.79 2.92
N ASP A 171 -14.42 12.08 2.62
CA ASP A 171 -13.43 13.05 2.20
C ASP A 171 -13.64 14.44 2.82
N ASP A 172 -14.39 14.54 3.92
CA ASP A 172 -14.66 15.78 4.62
C ASP A 172 -13.46 16.25 5.45
N TRP A 173 -12.37 16.60 4.75
CA TRP A 173 -11.15 17.08 5.35
C TRP A 173 -11.16 18.60 5.51
N ARG A 174 -10.37 19.07 6.48
CA ARG A 174 -10.21 20.50 6.72
C ARG A 174 -9.46 21.16 5.56
N ASN A 175 -9.95 22.32 5.12
CA ASN A 175 -9.19 23.24 4.31
C ASN A 175 -8.27 24.09 5.20
N PHE A 176 -6.97 24.07 4.95
CA PHE A 176 -5.97 24.85 5.68
C PHE A 176 -5.65 26.20 5.03
N GLY A 177 -6.35 26.56 3.94
CA GLY A 177 -6.16 27.80 3.22
C GLY A 177 -4.96 27.80 2.26
N ILE A 178 -3.90 27.05 2.55
CA ILE A 178 -2.74 26.87 1.66
C ILE A 178 -3.02 25.74 0.67
N VAL A 179 -3.64 24.67 1.16
CA VAL A 179 -4.04 23.51 0.38
C VAL A 179 -5.39 23.01 0.88
N ASP A 180 -6.27 22.64 -0.03
CA ASP A 180 -7.49 21.93 0.29
C ASP A 180 -7.17 20.42 0.39
N LEU A 181 -7.32 19.86 1.59
CA LEU A 181 -7.06 18.43 1.79
C LEU A 181 -8.09 17.54 1.12
N LYS A 182 -9.30 18.04 0.86
CA LYS A 182 -10.31 17.30 0.09
C LYS A 182 -9.82 17.08 -1.34
N ASP A 183 -9.27 18.11 -1.96
CA ASP A 183 -8.73 18.00 -3.31
C ASP A 183 -7.44 17.19 -3.34
N LEU A 184 -6.52 17.44 -2.40
CA LEU A 184 -5.21 16.80 -2.37
C LEU A 184 -5.27 15.33 -1.96
N LEU A 185 -6.06 15.00 -0.93
CA LEU A 185 -6.08 13.70 -0.29
C LEU A 185 -7.36 12.91 -0.58
N GLY A 186 -8.53 13.56 -0.58
CA GLY A 186 -9.82 12.88 -0.79
C GLY A 186 -9.97 11.65 0.11
N ALA A 187 -10.71 10.65 -0.34
CA ALA A 187 -10.76 9.34 0.28
C ALA A 187 -9.57 8.48 -0.18
N ALA A 188 -8.35 8.86 0.23
CA ALA A 188 -7.10 8.23 -0.20
C ALA A 188 -6.84 6.88 0.47
N HIS A 189 -5.83 6.18 -0.02
CA HIS A 189 -5.37 4.90 0.54
C HIS A 189 -5.13 4.97 2.05
N ALA A 190 -5.60 3.98 2.78
CA ALA A 190 -5.50 3.82 4.23
C ALA A 190 -6.28 4.85 5.08
N MET A 191 -7.07 5.77 4.47
CA MET A 191 -7.87 6.72 5.25
C MET A 191 -9.03 6.04 5.99
N GLU A 192 -9.54 4.92 5.52
CA GLU A 192 -10.58 4.12 6.17
C GLU A 192 -10.13 3.49 7.49
N LEU A 193 -8.82 3.28 7.69
CA LEU A 193 -8.29 2.60 8.88
C LEU A 193 -8.69 3.28 10.18
N MET A 194 -8.71 4.62 10.21
CA MET A 194 -9.14 5.37 11.38
C MET A 194 -10.60 5.10 11.74
N PHE A 195 -11.44 4.90 10.73
CA PHE A 195 -12.87 4.61 10.88
C PHE A 195 -13.13 3.17 11.29
N VAL A 196 -12.46 2.23 10.63
CA VAL A 196 -12.60 0.79 10.91
C VAL A 196 -12.15 0.44 12.33
N PHE A 197 -11.09 1.09 12.83
CA PHE A 197 -10.58 0.85 14.17
C PHE A 197 -11.09 1.84 15.22
N GLY A 198 -11.90 2.82 14.85
CA GLY A 198 -12.41 3.86 15.75
C GLY A 198 -11.32 4.69 16.41
N ASN A 199 -10.13 4.73 15.81
CA ASN A 199 -8.94 5.36 16.39
C ASN A 199 -8.51 6.59 15.59
N PHE A 200 -8.70 7.76 16.19
CA PHE A 200 -8.36 9.06 15.61
C PHE A 200 -7.24 9.72 16.45
N PRO A 201 -5.98 9.27 16.32
CA PRO A 201 -4.89 9.74 17.15
C PRO A 201 -4.53 11.20 16.84
N ASN A 202 -3.98 11.93 17.80
CA ASN A 202 -3.32 13.20 17.54
C ASN A 202 -1.96 12.94 16.84
N PRO A 203 -1.59 13.68 15.78
CA PRO A 203 -2.28 14.87 15.25
C PRO A 203 -3.34 14.60 14.16
N THR A 204 -3.68 13.36 13.80
CA THR A 204 -4.61 13.08 12.68
C THR A 204 -5.99 13.72 12.87
N ARG A 205 -6.43 13.92 14.12
CA ARG A 205 -7.69 14.61 14.39
C ARG A 205 -7.74 16.04 13.83
N ILE A 206 -6.58 16.70 13.66
CA ILE A 206 -6.53 18.08 13.17
C ILE A 206 -7.00 18.21 11.72
N VAL A 207 -6.92 17.11 10.93
CA VAL A 207 -7.36 17.10 9.54
C VAL A 207 -8.88 17.11 9.39
N PHE A 208 -9.63 16.79 10.46
CA PHE A 208 -11.09 16.82 10.43
C PHE A 208 -11.61 18.20 10.88
N PRO A 209 -12.65 18.76 10.20
CA PRO A 209 -13.35 19.91 10.70
C PRO A 209 -13.97 19.61 12.07
N GLY A 210 -13.84 20.53 13.02
CA GLY A 210 -14.45 20.36 14.36
C GLY A 210 -15.97 20.24 14.33
N SER A 211 -16.61 20.88 13.34
CA SER A 211 -18.06 20.88 13.13
C SER A 211 -18.63 19.53 12.65
N THR A 212 -17.83 18.70 11.94
CA THR A 212 -18.27 17.42 11.36
C THR A 212 -17.68 16.20 12.09
N PHE A 213 -16.90 16.42 13.14
CA PHE A 213 -16.21 15.29 13.81
C PHE A 213 -17.17 14.31 14.50
N ASP A 214 -18.34 14.76 14.93
CA ASP A 214 -19.35 13.84 15.47
C ASP A 214 -19.98 12.95 14.39
N GLU A 215 -20.12 13.44 13.16
CA GLU A 215 -20.53 12.66 11.98
C GLU A 215 -19.47 11.64 11.60
N VAL A 216 -18.17 12.02 11.66
CA VAL A 216 -17.03 11.11 11.49
C VAL A 216 -17.10 9.95 12.48
N LYS A 217 -17.40 10.22 13.75
CA LYS A 217 -17.56 9.18 14.78
C LYS A 217 -18.80 8.30 14.51
N LEU A 218 -19.91 8.88 14.06
CA LEU A 218 -21.10 8.11 13.73
C LEU A 218 -20.83 7.12 12.59
N LEU A 219 -20.15 7.57 11.53
CA LEU A 219 -19.72 6.69 10.44
C LEU A 219 -18.80 5.59 10.96
N SER A 220 -17.78 5.95 11.75
CA SER A 220 -16.86 4.99 12.35
C SER A 220 -17.57 3.94 13.21
N ASN A 221 -18.50 4.37 14.08
CA ASN A 221 -19.29 3.46 14.91
C ASN A 221 -20.14 2.51 14.04
N SER A 222 -20.72 3.01 12.95
CA SER A 222 -21.47 2.18 12.01
C SER A 222 -20.58 1.14 11.34
N MET A 223 -19.37 1.52 10.92
CA MET A 223 -18.40 0.59 10.31
C MET A 223 -17.92 -0.48 11.30
N MET A 224 -17.67 -0.10 12.56
CA MET A 224 -17.22 -1.05 13.60
C MET A 224 -18.35 -2.02 14.06
N SER A 225 -19.60 -1.66 13.85
CA SER A 225 -20.73 -2.48 14.26
C SER A 225 -21.28 -3.40 13.17
N TYR A 226 -20.75 -3.26 11.95
CA TYR A 226 -21.09 -4.10 10.81
C TYR A 226 -20.39 -5.45 10.89
#